data_79338a376671101dfde835c41ad0ad21
#
_entry.id   79338a376671101dfde835c41ad0ad21
#
_cell.length_a   1.000
_cell.length_b   1.000
_cell.length_c   1.000
_cell.angle_alpha   90.00
_cell.angle_beta   90.00
_cell.angle_gamma   90.00
#
_symmetry.space_group_name_H-M   'P 1'
#
loop_
_entity.id
_entity.type
_entity.pdbx_description
1 polymer ?
#
loop_
_entity_poly.entity_id
_entity_poly.type
_entity_poly.pdbx_seq_one_letter_code
_entity_poly.pdbx_strand_id
1 'polypeptide(L)'
;SRGLGDVYKRQLPLKVGGAFHSPLMNPAKVELEAAINATEIHAPKCPVYQNVDAMPHTDPVEIKKNLVAQLTASVRWTQTVKNMVADGATDFTECGPGAVLQGLIKKIAPEATAHGIA
;
A
#
# COMPACT_ATOMS: atom_id res chain seq x y z
N SER A 1 -10.61 0.11 -1.60
CA SER A 1 -10.59 0.04 -2.27
C SER A 1 -10.76 0.37 -3.01
N ARG A 2 -10.64 0.50 -3.03
CA ARG A 2 -10.89 0.45 -3.85
C ARG A 2 -10.61 0.38 -4.30
N GLY A 3 -10.25 0.14 -4.00
CA GLY A 3 -10.18 -0.20 -4.44
C GLY A 3 -9.90 -0.84 -4.70
N LEU A 4 -10.08 -1.20 -4.32
CA LEU A 4 -10.20 -1.92 -4.76
C LEU A 4 -10.99 -1.87 -5.35
N GLY A 5 -11.16 -1.65 -5.50
CA GLY A 5 -11.86 -1.79 -6.06
C GLY A 5 -12.12 -1.62 -6.77
N ASP A 6 -12.46 -1.28 -6.92
CA ASP A 6 -12.88 -1.50 -7.65
C ASP A 6 -12.52 -2.02 -8.18
N VAL A 7 -12.26 -2.06 -7.99
CA VAL A 7 -12.17 -2.66 -8.42
C VAL A 7 -12.55 -3.39 -8.80
N TYR A 8 -13.02 -3.44 -8.66
CA TYR A 8 -13.72 -4.17 -9.30
C TYR A 8 -15.04 -3.93 -9.20
N LYS A 9 -15.75 -3.90 -10.05
CA LYS A 9 -16.92 -3.65 -10.06
C LYS A 9 -17.75 -4.43 -9.24
N ARG A 10 -17.68 -5.62 -9.20
CA ARG A 10 -18.34 -6.34 -8.29
C ARG A 10 -17.52 -6.34 -7.14
N GLN A 11 -17.93 -5.80 -6.05
CA GLN A 11 -17.19 -5.76 -4.86
C GLN A 11 -17.69 -6.72 -3.86
N LEU A 12 -16.82 -7.49 -3.27
CA LEU A 12 -17.17 -8.33 -2.14
C LEU A 12 -16.92 -7.54 -0.89
N PRO A 13 -17.86 -7.51 0.06
CA PRO A 13 -17.60 -6.88 1.34
C PRO A 13 -16.50 -7.60 2.05
N LEU A 14 -15.45 -6.89 2.41
CA LEU A 14 -14.35 -7.47 3.14
C LEU A 14 -14.59 -7.29 4.62
N LYS A 15 -14.33 -8.35 5.37
CA LYS A 15 -14.46 -8.26 6.80
C LYS A 15 -13.17 -7.74 7.35
N VAL A 16 -13.06 -6.44 7.40
CA VAL A 16 -11.90 -5.84 8.02
C VAL A 16 -12.28 -5.46 9.42
N GLY A 17 -11.34 -5.26 10.25
CA GLY A 17 -11.57 -5.03 11.66
C GLY A 17 -12.01 -3.64 12.02
N GLY A 18 -12.73 -2.95 11.17
CA GLY A 18 -13.22 -1.65 11.52
C GLY A 18 -13.34 -0.73 10.33
N ALA A 19 -13.70 0.50 10.60
CA ALA A 19 -13.94 1.50 9.57
C ALA A 19 -12.70 2.37 9.43
N PHE A 20 -11.72 1.88 8.72
CA PHE A 20 -10.40 2.51 8.65
C PHE A 20 -10.38 3.94 8.14
N HIS A 21 -11.36 4.32 7.32
CA HIS A 21 -11.37 5.66 6.75
C HIS A 21 -12.57 6.48 7.19
N SER A 22 -13.11 6.19 8.38
CA SER A 22 -14.28 6.89 8.88
C SER A 22 -13.91 7.73 10.10
N PRO A 23 -14.75 8.70 10.48
CA PRO A 23 -14.51 9.49 11.69
C PRO A 23 -14.43 8.66 12.96
N LEU A 24 -15.01 7.46 12.95
CA LEU A 24 -14.95 6.59 14.12
C LEU A 24 -13.53 6.13 14.42
N MET A 25 -12.64 6.19 13.43
CA MET A 25 -11.24 5.80 13.62
C MET A 25 -10.34 6.94 14.02
N ASN A 26 -10.87 8.16 14.23
CA ASN A 26 -10.03 9.29 14.58
C ASN A 26 -9.17 9.08 15.82
N PRO A 27 -9.67 8.49 16.92
CA PRO A 27 -8.80 8.25 18.08
C PRO A 27 -7.62 7.33 17.75
N ALA A 28 -7.88 6.26 16.98
CA ALA A 28 -6.81 5.35 16.58
C ALA A 28 -5.83 6.04 15.64
N LYS A 29 -6.34 6.90 14.77
CA LYS A 29 -5.49 7.66 13.86
C LYS A 29 -4.55 8.57 14.64
N VAL A 30 -5.07 9.29 15.63
CA VAL A 30 -4.26 10.19 16.45
C VAL A 30 -3.14 9.42 17.15
N GLU A 31 -3.48 8.27 17.71
CA GLU A 31 -2.52 7.43 18.39
C GLU A 31 -1.44 6.92 17.44
N LEU A 32 -1.85 6.45 16.28
CA LEU A 32 -0.92 5.92 15.29
C LEU A 32 -0.06 7.02 14.70
N GLU A 33 -0.64 8.19 14.48
CA GLU A 33 0.12 9.34 13.99
C GLU A 33 1.21 9.72 14.98
N ALA A 34 0.88 9.74 16.27
CA ALA A 34 1.87 10.03 17.30
C ALA A 34 2.98 9.00 17.31
N ALA A 35 2.64 7.73 17.15
CA ALA A 35 3.63 6.66 17.12
C ALA A 35 4.54 6.78 15.89
N ILE A 36 3.98 7.11 14.75
CA ILE A 36 4.77 7.31 13.53
C ILE A 36 5.73 8.47 13.71
N ASN A 37 5.23 9.59 14.26
CA ASN A 37 6.07 10.77 14.46
C ASN A 37 7.17 10.54 15.47
N ALA A 38 6.93 9.66 16.44
CA ALA A 38 7.92 9.35 17.46
C ALA A 38 8.94 8.30 16.98
N THR A 39 8.67 7.64 15.87
CA THR A 39 9.54 6.60 15.35
C THR A 39 10.59 7.22 14.43
N GLU A 40 11.83 6.81 14.61
CA GLU A 40 12.89 7.27 13.73
C GLU A 40 12.85 6.46 12.44
N ILE A 41 12.77 7.15 11.31
CA ILE A 41 12.72 6.51 10.00
C ILE A 41 13.99 6.86 9.26
N HIS A 42 14.68 5.84 8.79
CA HIS A 42 15.95 6.02 8.07
C HIS A 42 15.70 5.92 6.56
N ALA A 43 16.64 6.46 5.79
CA ALA A 43 16.55 6.37 4.33
C ALA A 43 16.62 4.91 3.91
N PRO A 44 15.68 4.46 3.06
CA PRO A 44 15.69 3.07 2.61
C PRO A 44 16.83 2.84 1.62
N LYS A 45 17.24 1.58 1.51
CA LYS A 45 18.30 1.20 0.57
C LYS A 45 17.80 1.21 -0.88
N CYS A 46 16.50 1.13 -1.06
CA CYS A 46 15.87 1.16 -2.38
C CYS A 46 14.60 1.99 -2.28
N PRO A 47 14.07 2.47 -3.39
CA PRO A 47 12.83 3.25 -3.34
C PRO A 47 11.68 2.43 -2.76
N VAL A 48 10.85 3.08 -1.95
CA VAL A 48 9.65 2.48 -1.37
C VAL A 48 8.46 3.15 -2.04
N TYR A 49 7.61 2.35 -2.68
CA TYR A 49 6.39 2.87 -3.28
C TYR A 49 5.33 2.93 -2.19
N GLN A 50 4.74 4.10 -2.03
CA GLN A 50 3.74 4.30 -0.99
C GLN A 50 2.36 4.45 -1.62
N ASN A 51 1.38 3.81 -1.00
CA ASN A 51 0.04 3.73 -1.58
C ASN A 51 -0.71 5.06 -1.61
N VAL A 52 -0.29 6.03 -0.82
CA VAL A 52 -0.99 7.30 -0.76
C VAL A 52 -0.89 8.07 -2.07
N ASP A 53 0.23 7.97 -2.76
CA ASP A 53 0.45 8.67 -4.03
C ASP A 53 0.94 7.76 -5.14
N ALA A 54 1.15 6.48 -4.85
CA ALA A 54 1.61 5.48 -5.81
C ALA A 54 2.99 5.77 -6.38
N MET A 55 3.80 6.55 -5.66
CA MET A 55 5.12 6.99 -6.15
C MET A 55 6.25 6.44 -5.29
N PRO A 56 7.46 6.31 -5.87
CA PRO A 56 8.62 5.87 -5.11
C PRO A 56 9.21 7.00 -4.29
N HIS A 57 9.67 6.67 -3.09
CA HIS A 57 10.26 7.64 -2.18
C HIS A 57 11.50 7.08 -1.52
N THR A 58 12.48 7.95 -1.30
CA THR A 58 13.72 7.58 -0.61
C THR A 58 14.04 8.53 0.55
N ASP A 59 13.31 9.64 0.65
CA ASP A 59 13.51 10.62 1.71
C ASP A 59 12.73 10.20 2.95
N PRO A 60 13.40 9.96 4.09
CA PRO A 60 12.68 9.53 5.30
C PRO A 60 11.66 10.54 5.81
N VAL A 61 11.88 11.82 5.61
CA VAL A 61 10.92 12.84 6.02
C VAL A 61 9.63 12.71 5.20
N GLU A 62 9.78 12.52 3.90
CA GLU A 62 8.64 12.35 3.02
C GLU A 62 7.92 11.04 3.28
N ILE A 63 8.67 9.97 3.51
CA ILE A 63 8.08 8.67 3.81
C ILE A 63 7.24 8.75 5.08
N LYS A 64 7.76 9.41 6.12
CA LYS A 64 7.01 9.56 7.36
C LYS A 64 5.74 10.37 7.15
N LYS A 65 5.84 11.48 6.42
CA LYS A 65 4.69 12.31 6.12
C LYS A 65 3.62 11.52 5.37
N ASN A 66 4.04 10.70 4.41
CA ASN A 66 3.11 9.89 3.62
C ASN A 66 2.47 8.78 4.43
N LEU A 67 3.19 8.21 5.41
CA LEU A 67 2.60 7.22 6.30
C LEU A 67 1.45 7.83 7.11
N VAL A 68 1.63 9.06 7.58
CA VAL A 68 0.57 9.74 8.29
C VAL A 68 -0.60 10.05 7.35
N ALA A 69 -0.31 10.53 6.15
CA ALA A 69 -1.35 10.85 5.18
C ALA A 69 -2.15 9.61 4.79
N GLN A 70 -1.51 8.44 4.76
CA GLN A 70 -2.18 7.20 4.37
C GLN A 70 -3.27 6.79 5.36
N LEU A 71 -3.20 7.27 6.60
CA LEU A 71 -4.18 6.89 7.61
C LEU A 71 -5.62 7.25 7.21
N THR A 72 -5.79 8.27 6.36
CA THR A 72 -7.10 8.69 5.90
C THR A 72 -7.21 8.73 4.38
N ALA A 73 -6.23 8.19 3.67
CA ALA A 73 -6.21 8.19 2.21
C ALA A 73 -6.46 6.79 1.67
N SER A 74 -6.97 6.74 0.46
CA SER A 74 -7.21 5.46 -0.21
C SER A 74 -5.90 4.80 -0.62
N VAL A 75 -5.91 3.48 -0.67
CA VAL A 75 -4.77 2.71 -1.16
C VAL A 75 -4.84 2.70 -2.68
N ARG A 76 -3.81 3.19 -3.33
CA ARG A 76 -3.76 3.27 -4.79
C ARG A 76 -2.92 2.13 -5.35
N TRP A 77 -3.37 0.90 -5.08
CA TRP A 77 -2.58 -0.30 -5.39
C TRP A 77 -2.37 -0.50 -6.90
N THR A 78 -3.43 -0.38 -7.69
CA THR A 78 -3.31 -0.58 -9.13
C THR A 78 -2.32 0.41 -9.75
N GLN A 79 -2.44 1.67 -9.37
CA GLN A 79 -1.54 2.69 -9.89
C GLN A 79 -0.11 2.45 -9.41
N THR A 80 0.04 2.01 -8.17
CA THR A 80 1.35 1.70 -7.60
C THR A 80 2.05 0.61 -8.42
N VAL A 81 1.34 -0.48 -8.70
CA VAL A 81 1.91 -1.58 -9.47
C VAL A 81 2.24 -1.12 -10.90
N LYS A 82 1.36 -0.36 -11.51
CA LYS A 82 1.62 0.15 -12.86
C LYS A 82 2.86 1.04 -12.89
N ASN A 83 3.03 1.87 -11.88
CA ASN A 83 4.20 2.73 -11.79
C ASN A 83 5.48 1.91 -11.58
N MET A 84 5.41 0.85 -10.75
CA MET A 84 6.54 -0.03 -10.56
C MET A 84 6.97 -0.69 -11.88
N VAL A 85 5.99 -1.18 -12.65
CA VAL A 85 6.27 -1.81 -13.94
C VAL A 85 6.87 -0.80 -14.90
N ALA A 86 6.32 0.41 -14.94
CA ALA A 86 6.84 1.48 -15.79
C ALA A 86 8.29 1.83 -15.42
N ASP A 87 8.63 1.69 -14.14
CA ASP A 87 9.98 1.97 -13.66
C ASP A 87 10.93 0.77 -13.82
N GLY A 88 10.44 -0.32 -14.39
CA GLY A 88 11.30 -1.45 -14.73
C GLY A 88 11.11 -2.72 -13.91
N ALA A 89 10.13 -2.75 -13.02
CA ALA A 89 9.90 -3.95 -12.20
C ALA A 89 9.32 -5.08 -13.06
N THR A 90 9.93 -6.26 -12.96
CA THR A 90 9.50 -7.42 -13.72
C THR A 90 9.17 -8.61 -12.82
N ASP A 91 9.55 -8.54 -11.54
CA ASP A 91 9.40 -9.65 -10.61
C ASP A 91 8.91 -9.11 -9.28
N PHE A 92 7.87 -9.72 -8.73
CA PHE A 92 7.27 -9.29 -7.47
C PHE A 92 7.28 -10.44 -6.49
N THR A 93 7.70 -10.17 -5.26
CA THR A 93 7.70 -11.15 -4.20
C THR A 93 6.81 -10.65 -3.08
N GLU A 94 5.80 -11.43 -2.75
CA GLU A 94 4.92 -11.11 -1.62
C GLU A 94 5.51 -11.71 -0.35
N CYS A 95 5.74 -10.89 0.65
CA CYS A 95 6.28 -11.35 1.93
C CYS A 95 5.14 -11.54 2.90
N GLY A 96 5.01 -12.75 3.43
CA GLY A 96 3.95 -13.07 4.37
C GLY A 96 3.06 -14.20 3.86
N PRO A 97 2.09 -14.60 4.68
CA PRO A 97 1.21 -15.72 4.34
C PRO A 97 0.19 -15.35 3.26
N GLY A 98 -0.22 -16.34 2.50
CA GLY A 98 -1.23 -16.15 1.48
C GLY A 98 -0.69 -15.70 0.15
N ALA A 99 -1.60 -15.46 -0.80
CA ALA A 99 -1.23 -15.11 -2.16
C ALA A 99 -2.13 -14.03 -2.74
N VAL A 100 -2.74 -13.21 -1.90
CA VAL A 100 -3.68 -12.19 -2.35
C VAL A 100 -2.99 -11.17 -3.24
N LEU A 101 -1.82 -10.69 -2.82
CA LEU A 101 -1.10 -9.69 -3.60
C LEU A 101 -0.56 -10.27 -4.90
N GLN A 102 -0.14 -11.54 -4.87
CA GLN A 102 0.30 -12.21 -6.09
C GLN A 102 -0.82 -12.25 -7.13
N GLY A 103 -2.04 -12.54 -6.69
CA GLY A 103 -3.20 -12.56 -7.57
C GLY A 103 -3.48 -11.19 -8.15
N LEU A 104 -3.34 -10.15 -7.35
CA LEU A 104 -3.55 -8.78 -7.82
C LEU A 104 -2.48 -8.39 -8.85
N ILE A 105 -1.23 -8.76 -8.61
CA ILE A 105 -0.16 -8.48 -9.56
C ILE A 105 -0.46 -9.14 -10.91
N LYS A 106 -0.91 -10.39 -10.89
CA LYS A 106 -1.21 -11.10 -12.13
C LYS A 106 -2.31 -10.43 -12.93
N LYS A 107 -3.26 -9.82 -12.24
CA LYS A 107 -4.34 -9.10 -12.92
C LYS A 107 -3.88 -7.77 -13.49
N ILE A 108 -3.06 -7.05 -12.74
CA ILE A 108 -2.63 -5.71 -13.14
C ILE A 108 -1.49 -5.77 -14.16
N ALA A 109 -0.57 -6.69 -13.96
CA ALA A 109 0.64 -6.82 -14.78
C ALA A 109 0.87 -8.29 -15.14
N PRO A 110 0.06 -8.85 -16.03
CA PRO A 110 0.18 -10.27 -16.35
C PRO A 110 1.52 -10.67 -16.96
N GLU A 111 2.25 -9.71 -17.47
CA GLU A 111 3.59 -9.99 -18.03
C GLU A 111 4.66 -10.11 -16.95
N ALA A 112 4.38 -9.67 -15.73
CA ALA A 112 5.34 -9.76 -14.63
C ALA A 112 5.23 -11.10 -13.93
N THR A 113 6.29 -11.50 -13.23
CA THR A 113 6.26 -12.71 -12.40
C THR A 113 5.90 -12.33 -10.97
N ALA A 114 5.20 -13.22 -10.29
CA ALA A 114 4.79 -12.99 -8.91
C ALA A 114 4.92 -14.30 -8.14
N HIS A 115 5.51 -14.21 -6.95
CA HIS A 115 5.66 -15.36 -6.07
C HIS A 115 5.68 -14.88 -4.63
N GLY A 116 5.72 -15.79 -3.68
CA GLY A 116 5.62 -15.43 -2.28
C GLY A 116 6.63 -16.12 -1.41
N ILE A 117 6.88 -15.52 -0.25
CA ILE A 117 7.68 -16.09 0.80
C ILE A 117 6.88 -15.97 2.09
N ALA A 118 6.67 -17.08 2.74
CA ALA A 118 5.92 -17.07 4.00
C ALA A 118 6.87 -16.97 5.19
#